data_a2d9f2e29a72011f24b2669002a1c52c
#
_entry.id   a2d9f2e29a72011f24b2669002a1c52c
#
_cell.length_a   1.000
_cell.length_b   1.000
_cell.length_c   1.000
_cell.angle_alpha   90.00
_cell.angle_beta   90.00
_cell.angle_gamma   90.00
#
_symmetry.space_group_name_H-M   'P 1'
#
loop_
_entity.id
_entity.type
_entity.pdbx_description
1 polymer ?
#
loop_
_entity_poly.entity_id
_entity_poly.type
_entity_poly.pdbx_seq_one_letter_code
_entity_poly.pdbx_strand_id
1 'polypeptide(L)'
;VLTTVDALGFDRFSLVGHSLGGKVAMTVARSAPERLAHLVVVDVAPVAYTDRYTPLVESLRALPDDAGCSRAEIDRALAAQVADPNIRAFLLQNYRRTDAGWRWRMNLEALAEQMPVLMDYPAHGPVTLAAPATLIAGGPTGLVRSDADRQAFLEAFPHGHIVTLPHVGHWPHVEDPAAFRAALVSALA
;
A
#
# COMPACT_ATOMS: atom_id res chain seq x y z
N VAL A 1 8.00 7.46 -8.54
CA VAL A 1 8.77 7.89 -7.35
C VAL A 1 10.05 8.58 -7.79
N LEU A 2 11.01 7.87 -8.42
CA LEU A 2 12.32 8.45 -8.76
C LEU A 2 12.19 9.75 -9.57
N THR A 3 11.44 9.74 -10.66
CA THR A 3 11.19 10.94 -11.47
C THR A 3 10.66 12.14 -10.64
N THR A 4 9.82 11.86 -9.63
CA THR A 4 9.27 12.91 -8.77
C THR A 4 10.33 13.50 -7.85
N VAL A 5 11.14 12.65 -7.19
CA VAL A 5 12.21 13.13 -6.29
C VAL A 5 13.32 13.82 -7.06
N ASP A 6 13.62 13.38 -8.31
CA ASP A 6 14.57 14.06 -9.19
C ASP A 6 14.07 15.46 -9.56
N ALA A 7 12.78 15.59 -9.91
CA ALA A 7 12.17 16.89 -10.20
C ALA A 7 12.13 17.83 -8.99
N LEU A 8 12.18 17.29 -7.77
CA LEU A 8 12.27 18.05 -6.51
C LEU A 8 13.71 18.35 -6.08
N GLY A 9 14.72 17.84 -6.80
CA GLY A 9 16.13 18.07 -6.52
C GLY A 9 16.69 17.29 -5.33
N PHE A 10 16.08 16.18 -4.94
CA PHE A 10 16.60 15.34 -3.86
C PHE A 10 17.49 14.22 -4.40
N ASP A 11 18.77 14.24 -4.03
CA ASP A 11 19.71 13.15 -4.35
C ASP A 11 19.46 11.90 -3.50
N ARG A 12 19.17 12.08 -2.21
CA ARG A 12 18.82 11.01 -1.27
C ARG A 12 17.56 11.34 -0.48
N PHE A 13 16.78 10.33 -0.18
CA PHE A 13 15.52 10.47 0.54
C PHE A 13 15.18 9.24 1.38
N SER A 14 14.40 9.42 2.42
CA SER A 14 13.76 8.31 3.14
C SER A 14 12.45 7.95 2.46
N LEU A 15 12.22 6.66 2.24
CA LEU A 15 11.02 6.16 1.56
C LEU A 15 10.19 5.31 2.50
N VAL A 16 8.96 5.74 2.72
CA VAL A 16 7.97 5.02 3.51
C VAL A 16 6.87 4.53 2.58
N GLY A 17 6.59 3.25 2.58
CA GLY A 17 5.55 2.66 1.74
C GLY A 17 4.63 1.73 2.53
N HIS A 18 3.32 1.98 2.46
CA HIS A 18 2.30 1.13 3.07
C HIS A 18 1.64 0.23 2.01
N SER A 19 1.47 -1.05 2.32
CA SER A 19 0.75 -1.98 1.46
C SER A 19 1.38 -2.03 0.05
N LEU A 20 0.63 -1.76 -1.02
CA LEU A 20 1.16 -1.63 -2.39
C LEU A 20 2.31 -0.61 -2.47
N GLY A 21 2.22 0.50 -1.72
CA GLY A 21 3.31 1.47 -1.60
C GLY A 21 4.58 0.86 -1.02
N GLY A 22 4.47 -0.15 -0.16
CA GLY A 22 5.60 -0.91 0.37
C GLY A 22 6.27 -1.78 -0.70
N LYS A 23 5.49 -2.42 -1.58
CA LYS A 23 6.04 -3.14 -2.75
C LYS A 23 6.79 -2.19 -3.68
N VAL A 24 6.21 -1.00 -3.95
CA VAL A 24 6.88 0.06 -4.72
C VAL A 24 8.16 0.50 -4.03
N ALA A 25 8.15 0.71 -2.71
CA ALA A 25 9.33 1.14 -1.96
C ALA A 25 10.45 0.08 -2.01
N MET A 26 10.12 -1.19 -1.84
CA MET A 26 11.07 -2.31 -1.98
C MET A 26 11.63 -2.41 -3.41
N THR A 27 10.81 -2.13 -4.42
CA THR A 27 11.26 -2.09 -5.82
C THR A 27 12.22 -0.93 -6.07
N VAL A 28 11.95 0.25 -5.50
CA VAL A 28 12.89 1.40 -5.55
C VAL A 28 14.21 1.05 -4.85
N ALA A 29 14.15 0.43 -3.66
CA ALA A 29 15.36 -0.01 -2.95
C ALA A 29 16.21 -0.99 -3.75
N ARG A 30 15.59 -1.79 -4.61
CA ARG A 30 16.28 -2.71 -5.51
C ARG A 30 16.89 -2.02 -6.72
N SER A 31 16.20 -1.05 -7.30
CA SER A 31 16.60 -0.40 -8.55
C SER A 31 17.55 0.79 -8.35
N ALA A 32 17.52 1.44 -7.19
CA ALA A 32 18.31 2.62 -6.86
C ALA A 32 18.63 2.68 -5.35
N PRO A 33 19.34 1.66 -4.81
CA PRO A 33 19.60 1.53 -3.36
C PRO A 33 20.39 2.71 -2.80
N GLU A 34 21.28 3.31 -3.59
CA GLU A 34 22.12 4.46 -3.23
C GLU A 34 21.31 5.75 -2.97
N ARG A 35 20.09 5.81 -3.54
CA ARG A 35 19.18 6.95 -3.38
C ARG A 35 18.47 6.97 -2.03
N LEU A 36 18.48 5.84 -1.29
CA LEU A 36 17.75 5.75 -0.03
C LEU A 36 18.62 6.13 1.16
N ALA A 37 18.07 6.99 2.02
CA ALA A 37 18.57 7.25 3.37
C ALA A 37 17.97 6.24 4.36
N HIS A 38 16.69 5.91 4.24
CA HIS A 38 15.98 4.89 5.00
C HIS A 38 14.91 4.26 4.12
N LEU A 39 14.64 2.97 4.33
CA LEU A 39 13.49 2.26 3.78
C LEU A 39 12.56 1.85 4.93
N VAL A 40 11.30 2.27 4.88
CA VAL A 40 10.28 1.80 5.81
C VAL A 40 9.14 1.18 5.03
N VAL A 41 8.92 -0.10 5.23
CA VAL A 41 7.84 -0.88 4.64
C VAL A 41 6.77 -1.10 5.70
N VAL A 42 5.51 -0.79 5.40
CA VAL A 42 4.42 -0.89 6.37
C VAL A 42 3.44 -1.97 5.92
N ASP A 43 3.38 -3.01 6.70
CA ASP A 43 2.46 -4.15 6.66
C ASP A 43 2.28 -4.81 5.28
N VAL A 44 3.40 -5.08 4.61
CA VAL A 44 3.48 -5.90 3.40
C VAL A 44 4.85 -6.58 3.31
N ALA A 45 4.89 -7.82 2.85
CA ALA A 45 6.11 -8.56 2.58
C ALA A 45 6.41 -8.64 1.08
N PRO A 46 7.65 -8.93 0.66
CA PRO A 46 8.04 -9.13 -0.73
C PRO A 46 7.62 -10.51 -1.25
N VAL A 47 6.32 -10.78 -1.20
CA VAL A 47 5.69 -12.03 -1.63
C VAL A 47 4.47 -11.77 -2.51
N ALA A 48 4.07 -12.78 -3.27
CA ALA A 48 2.78 -12.78 -3.96
C ALA A 48 1.65 -12.95 -2.93
N TYR A 49 0.58 -12.21 -3.11
CA TYR A 49 -0.64 -12.31 -2.30
C TYR A 49 -1.79 -12.87 -3.12
N THR A 50 -2.65 -13.66 -2.47
CA THR A 50 -3.90 -14.09 -3.10
C THR A 50 -4.76 -12.87 -3.44
N ASP A 51 -5.22 -12.80 -4.67
CA ASP A 51 -6.07 -11.71 -5.12
C ASP A 51 -7.43 -11.73 -4.40
N ARG A 52 -7.73 -10.64 -3.73
CA ARG A 52 -9.01 -10.38 -3.04
C ARG A 52 -9.67 -9.11 -3.57
N TYR A 53 -9.01 -8.40 -4.47
CA TYR A 53 -9.40 -7.06 -4.89
C TYR A 53 -10.05 -7.04 -6.26
N THR A 54 -9.82 -8.03 -7.12
CA THR A 54 -10.49 -8.13 -8.43
C THR A 54 -12.01 -8.05 -8.29
N PRO A 55 -12.70 -8.80 -7.38
CA PRO A 55 -14.14 -8.68 -7.25
C PRO A 55 -14.60 -7.27 -6.86
N LEU A 56 -13.81 -6.58 -6.02
CA LEU A 56 -14.10 -5.21 -5.63
C LEU A 56 -13.93 -4.25 -6.82
N VAL A 57 -12.83 -4.35 -7.57
CA VAL A 57 -12.58 -3.50 -8.74
C VAL A 57 -13.67 -3.69 -9.79
N GLU A 58 -14.07 -4.94 -10.05
CA GLU A 58 -15.17 -5.24 -10.97
C GLU A 58 -16.50 -4.65 -10.47
N SER A 59 -16.76 -4.69 -9.17
CA SER A 59 -17.94 -4.05 -8.58
C SER A 59 -17.91 -2.52 -8.79
N LEU A 60 -16.74 -1.88 -8.64
CA LEU A 60 -16.58 -0.45 -8.89
C LEU A 60 -16.78 -0.10 -10.37
N ARG A 61 -16.28 -0.94 -11.29
CA ARG A 61 -16.44 -0.78 -12.74
C ARG A 61 -17.90 -0.93 -13.19
N ALA A 62 -18.64 -1.81 -12.53
CA ALA A 62 -20.06 -2.03 -12.83
C ALA A 62 -20.97 -0.90 -12.35
N LEU A 63 -20.47 0.00 -11.50
CA LEU A 63 -21.26 1.15 -11.06
C LEU A 63 -21.40 2.20 -12.18
N PRO A 64 -22.54 2.88 -12.25
CA PRO A 64 -22.73 3.95 -13.22
C PRO A 64 -21.62 5.01 -13.07
N ASP A 65 -20.88 5.25 -14.13
CA ASP A 65 -19.92 6.35 -14.26
C ASP A 65 -20.55 7.49 -15.07
N ASP A 66 -21.81 7.76 -14.77
CA ASP A 66 -22.55 8.84 -15.40
C ASP A 66 -22.73 10.03 -14.44
N ALA A 67 -22.97 11.18 -15.04
CA ALA A 67 -23.10 12.45 -14.34
C ALA A 67 -24.27 12.50 -13.34
N GLY A 68 -25.12 11.47 -13.31
CA GLY A 68 -26.38 11.42 -12.55
C GLY A 68 -26.28 10.83 -11.14
N CYS A 69 -25.29 9.96 -10.87
CA CYS A 69 -25.21 9.28 -9.59
C CYS A 69 -24.49 10.11 -8.53
N SER A 70 -25.20 10.44 -7.47
CA SER A 70 -24.61 11.10 -6.30
C SER A 70 -23.71 10.13 -5.51
N ARG A 71 -22.80 10.68 -4.69
CA ARG A 71 -21.97 9.89 -3.79
C ARG A 71 -22.77 8.97 -2.86
N ALA A 72 -23.96 9.42 -2.41
CA ALA A 72 -24.83 8.64 -1.54
C ALA A 72 -25.48 7.44 -2.27
N GLU A 73 -25.78 7.59 -3.57
CA GLU A 73 -26.28 6.49 -4.39
C GLU A 73 -25.21 5.44 -4.64
N ILE A 74 -23.98 5.86 -4.92
CA ILE A 74 -22.82 4.96 -5.07
C ILE A 74 -22.51 4.24 -3.75
N ASP A 75 -22.56 4.92 -2.60
CA ASP A 75 -22.38 4.28 -1.28
C ASP A 75 -23.40 3.18 -1.05
N ARG A 76 -24.67 3.43 -1.35
CA ARG A 76 -25.73 2.43 -1.23
C ARG A 76 -25.53 1.23 -2.17
N ALA A 77 -25.11 1.50 -3.40
CA ALA A 77 -24.84 0.43 -4.37
C ALA A 77 -23.64 -0.43 -3.95
N LEU A 78 -22.59 0.18 -3.37
CA LEU A 78 -21.43 -0.53 -2.85
C LEU A 78 -21.73 -1.35 -1.59
N ALA A 79 -22.76 -1.02 -0.83
CA ALA A 79 -23.06 -1.68 0.45
C ALA A 79 -23.33 -3.19 0.30
N ALA A 80 -23.75 -3.64 -0.88
CA ALA A 80 -23.96 -5.05 -1.18
C ALA A 80 -22.66 -5.88 -1.26
N GLN A 81 -21.55 -5.25 -1.71
CA GLN A 81 -20.25 -5.90 -1.89
C GLN A 81 -19.25 -5.55 -0.79
N VAL A 82 -19.36 -4.35 -0.21
CA VAL A 82 -18.48 -3.82 0.81
C VAL A 82 -19.30 -3.49 2.05
N ALA A 83 -19.40 -4.46 2.95
CA ALA A 83 -20.24 -4.32 4.17
C ALA A 83 -19.70 -3.23 5.12
N ASP A 84 -18.37 -3.09 5.25
CA ASP A 84 -17.76 -2.11 6.16
C ASP A 84 -17.94 -0.67 5.63
N PRO A 85 -18.66 0.20 6.38
CA PRO A 85 -18.88 1.58 5.97
C PRO A 85 -17.60 2.43 5.93
N ASN A 86 -16.57 2.08 6.73
CA ASN A 86 -15.31 2.81 6.73
C ASN A 86 -14.53 2.53 5.45
N ILE A 87 -14.54 1.27 4.98
CA ILE A 87 -13.94 0.91 3.68
C ILE A 87 -14.69 1.60 2.54
N ARG A 88 -16.02 1.63 2.56
CA ARG A 88 -16.79 2.37 1.54
C ARG A 88 -16.46 3.86 1.56
N ALA A 89 -16.42 4.47 2.75
CA ALA A 89 -16.06 5.89 2.88
C ALA A 89 -14.66 6.18 2.33
N PHE A 90 -13.71 5.28 2.55
CA PHE A 90 -12.35 5.37 1.99
C PHE A 90 -12.35 5.26 0.46
N LEU A 91 -13.03 4.28 -0.11
CA LEU A 91 -13.16 4.13 -1.57
C LEU A 91 -13.77 5.39 -2.20
N LEU A 92 -14.84 5.90 -1.60
CA LEU A 92 -15.58 7.07 -2.07
C LEU A 92 -14.79 8.40 -1.97
N GLN A 93 -13.63 8.43 -1.33
CA GLN A 93 -12.72 9.57 -1.45
C GLN A 93 -12.19 9.76 -2.88
N ASN A 94 -12.21 8.70 -3.67
CA ASN A 94 -11.83 8.72 -5.08
C ASN A 94 -13.01 8.97 -6.03
N TYR A 95 -14.24 9.08 -5.52
CA TYR A 95 -15.42 9.45 -6.31
C TYR A 95 -15.67 10.94 -6.13
N ARG A 96 -15.43 11.72 -7.19
CA ARG A 96 -15.41 13.18 -7.13
C ARG A 96 -16.33 13.82 -8.13
N ARG A 97 -16.89 14.97 -7.74
CA ARG A 97 -17.63 15.84 -8.63
C ARG A 97 -16.67 16.59 -9.55
N THR A 98 -16.98 16.60 -10.84
CA THR A 98 -16.34 17.37 -11.92
C THR A 98 -17.37 18.21 -12.62
N ASP A 99 -16.98 19.03 -13.58
CA ASP A 99 -17.92 19.81 -14.42
C ASP A 99 -18.81 18.90 -15.27
N ALA A 100 -18.33 17.70 -15.60
CA ALA A 100 -19.08 16.68 -16.34
C ALA A 100 -19.89 15.72 -15.44
N GLY A 101 -20.00 16.01 -14.13
CA GLY A 101 -20.67 15.18 -13.13
C GLY A 101 -19.72 14.42 -12.22
N TRP A 102 -20.23 13.37 -11.56
CA TRP A 102 -19.43 12.56 -10.65
C TRP A 102 -18.63 11.50 -11.41
N ARG A 103 -17.35 11.31 -11.01
CA ARG A 103 -16.45 10.34 -11.64
C ARG A 103 -15.45 9.75 -10.67
N TRP A 104 -15.02 8.55 -10.98
CA TRP A 104 -13.87 7.93 -10.32
C TRP A 104 -12.58 8.63 -10.75
N ARG A 105 -11.71 8.93 -9.79
CA ARG A 105 -10.34 9.42 -10.06
C ARG A 105 -9.38 8.28 -10.40
N MET A 106 -9.72 7.07 -9.94
CA MET A 106 -8.97 5.86 -10.20
C MET A 106 -9.19 5.42 -11.65
N ASN A 107 -8.14 4.96 -12.31
CA ASN A 107 -8.26 4.24 -13.57
C ASN A 107 -8.63 2.79 -13.26
N LEU A 108 -9.93 2.51 -13.17
CA LEU A 108 -10.45 1.17 -12.81
C LEU A 108 -10.12 0.12 -13.87
N GLU A 109 -10.03 0.50 -15.16
CA GLU A 109 -9.64 -0.41 -16.24
C GLU A 109 -8.19 -0.86 -16.04
N ALA A 110 -7.27 0.08 -15.86
CA ALA A 110 -5.88 -0.25 -15.61
C ALA A 110 -5.69 -1.07 -14.32
N LEU A 111 -6.47 -0.77 -13.26
CA LEU A 111 -6.45 -1.56 -12.02
C LEU A 111 -6.90 -3.00 -12.26
N ALA A 112 -7.99 -3.20 -13.01
CA ALA A 112 -8.49 -4.54 -13.33
C ALA A 112 -7.47 -5.33 -14.16
N GLU A 113 -6.93 -4.73 -15.21
CA GLU A 113 -5.94 -5.36 -16.09
C GLU A 113 -4.63 -5.71 -15.38
N GLN A 114 -4.16 -4.82 -14.49
CA GLN A 114 -2.88 -4.97 -13.81
C GLN A 114 -2.98 -5.67 -12.45
N MET A 115 -4.16 -6.09 -12.00
CA MET A 115 -4.33 -6.72 -10.69
C MET A 115 -3.40 -7.92 -10.48
N PRO A 116 -3.18 -8.83 -11.44
CA PRO A 116 -2.22 -9.93 -11.26
C PRO A 116 -0.80 -9.42 -10.94
N VAL A 117 -0.36 -8.37 -11.62
CA VAL A 117 0.96 -7.75 -11.39
C VAL A 117 1.02 -7.06 -10.03
N LEU A 118 -0.04 -6.37 -9.62
CA LEU A 118 -0.11 -5.69 -8.32
C LEU A 118 -0.12 -6.68 -7.15
N MET A 119 -0.72 -7.85 -7.34
CA MET A 119 -0.76 -8.89 -6.33
C MET A 119 0.53 -9.70 -6.26
N ASP A 120 1.30 -9.74 -7.34
CA ASP A 120 2.59 -10.43 -7.39
C ASP A 120 3.71 -9.61 -6.76
N TYR A 121 4.79 -10.28 -6.41
CA TYR A 121 6.09 -9.72 -6.13
C TYR A 121 7.13 -10.78 -6.55
N PRO A 122 7.76 -10.60 -7.72
CA PRO A 122 8.69 -11.59 -8.25
C PRO A 122 9.81 -11.90 -7.26
N ALA A 123 10.13 -13.18 -7.12
CA ALA A 123 11.25 -13.61 -6.30
C ALA A 123 12.55 -13.03 -6.85
N HIS A 124 13.24 -12.29 -6.03
CA HIS A 124 14.55 -11.71 -6.34
C HIS A 124 15.52 -12.06 -5.21
N GLY A 125 16.81 -12.12 -5.51
CA GLY A 125 17.84 -12.25 -4.49
C GLY A 125 17.90 -11.05 -3.53
N PRO A 126 18.79 -11.11 -2.53
CA PRO A 126 18.98 -10.03 -1.56
C PRO A 126 19.26 -8.68 -2.23
N VAL A 127 18.81 -7.61 -1.59
CA VAL A 127 19.11 -6.24 -2.00
C VAL A 127 20.36 -5.78 -1.24
N THR A 128 21.35 -5.30 -1.97
CA THR A 128 22.50 -4.61 -1.37
C THR A 128 22.09 -3.17 -1.04
N LEU A 129 21.54 -2.97 0.15
CA LEU A 129 21.09 -1.70 0.65
C LEU A 129 21.97 -1.27 1.84
N ALA A 130 22.68 -0.15 1.70
CA ALA A 130 23.49 0.41 2.79
C ALA A 130 22.63 1.17 3.82
N ALA A 131 21.45 1.65 3.39
CA ALA A 131 20.50 2.34 4.26
C ALA A 131 19.77 1.36 5.19
N PRO A 132 19.36 1.79 6.39
CA PRO A 132 18.49 1.00 7.25
C PRO A 132 17.17 0.65 6.54
N ALA A 133 16.73 -0.61 6.68
CA ALA A 133 15.45 -1.09 6.20
C ALA A 133 14.60 -1.58 7.39
N THR A 134 13.40 -1.07 7.53
CA THR A 134 12.49 -1.47 8.61
C THR A 134 11.14 -1.91 8.05
N LEU A 135 10.68 -3.08 8.48
CA LEU A 135 9.31 -3.52 8.29
C LEU A 135 8.51 -3.22 9.56
N ILE A 136 7.51 -2.36 9.47
CA ILE A 136 6.50 -2.17 10.53
C ILE A 136 5.32 -3.08 10.18
N ALA A 137 5.19 -4.18 10.89
CA ALA A 137 4.16 -5.18 10.68
C ALA A 137 2.99 -4.99 11.63
N GLY A 138 1.77 -5.19 11.15
CA GLY A 138 0.59 -5.33 11.99
C GLY A 138 0.58 -6.65 12.77
N GLY A 139 -0.44 -6.82 13.61
CA GLY A 139 -0.73 -8.05 14.31
C GLY A 139 -1.49 -9.07 13.44
N PRO A 140 -2.29 -9.96 14.06
CA PRO A 140 -2.92 -11.10 13.35
C PRO A 140 -3.87 -10.73 12.20
N THR A 141 -4.38 -9.50 12.18
CA THR A 141 -5.28 -9.00 11.12
C THR A 141 -4.56 -8.18 10.04
N GLY A 142 -3.26 -7.98 10.18
CA GLY A 142 -2.40 -7.36 9.16
C GLY A 142 -2.19 -8.27 7.93
N LEU A 143 -1.37 -7.83 6.97
CA LEU A 143 -0.96 -8.67 5.83
C LEU A 143 0.25 -9.53 6.16
N VAL A 144 1.19 -9.04 6.96
CA VAL A 144 2.39 -9.78 7.39
C VAL A 144 2.02 -10.69 8.57
N ARG A 145 1.45 -11.85 8.28
CA ARG A 145 0.85 -12.73 9.30
C ARG A 145 1.73 -13.89 9.71
N SER A 146 2.52 -14.41 8.76
CA SER A 146 3.30 -15.62 8.95
C SER A 146 4.78 -15.32 9.21
N ASP A 147 5.47 -16.28 9.80
CA ASP A 147 6.93 -16.22 9.90
C ASP A 147 7.58 -16.24 8.51
N ALA A 148 6.95 -16.91 7.54
CA ALA A 148 7.42 -16.91 6.15
C ALA A 148 7.38 -15.50 5.51
N ASP A 149 6.35 -14.68 5.80
CA ASP A 149 6.29 -13.29 5.32
C ASP A 149 7.44 -12.46 5.91
N ARG A 150 7.71 -12.63 7.21
CA ARG A 150 8.80 -11.97 7.93
C ARG A 150 10.15 -12.40 7.40
N GLN A 151 10.32 -13.70 7.21
CA GLN A 151 11.53 -14.29 6.66
C GLN A 151 11.81 -13.79 5.23
N ALA A 152 10.79 -13.71 4.38
CA ALA A 152 10.93 -13.17 3.03
C ALA A 152 11.45 -11.72 3.02
N PHE A 153 11.01 -10.89 3.99
CA PHE A 153 11.55 -9.54 4.14
C PHE A 153 13.02 -9.56 4.54
N LEU A 154 13.42 -10.40 5.51
CA LEU A 154 14.81 -10.51 5.96
C LEU A 154 15.72 -11.12 4.90
N GLU A 155 15.22 -12.02 4.07
CA GLU A 155 15.95 -12.54 2.90
C GLU A 155 16.19 -11.48 1.83
N ALA A 156 15.19 -10.62 1.59
CA ALA A 156 15.32 -9.48 0.69
C ALA A 156 16.24 -8.39 1.26
N PHE A 157 16.19 -8.15 2.56
CA PHE A 157 16.94 -7.11 3.29
C PHE A 157 17.66 -7.73 4.49
N PRO A 158 18.85 -8.36 4.32
CA PRO A 158 19.52 -9.14 5.37
C PRO A 158 19.88 -8.34 6.64
N HIS A 159 20.02 -7.02 6.53
CA HIS A 159 20.26 -6.12 7.66
C HIS A 159 18.99 -5.38 8.10
N GLY A 160 17.82 -5.84 7.64
CA GLY A 160 16.54 -5.24 7.96
C GLY A 160 16.10 -5.55 9.40
N HIS A 161 15.25 -4.66 9.92
CA HIS A 161 14.60 -4.83 11.24
C HIS A 161 13.10 -4.98 11.07
N ILE A 162 12.47 -5.73 11.99
CA ILE A 162 11.02 -5.90 12.01
C ILE A 162 10.49 -5.38 13.35
N VAL A 163 9.58 -4.41 13.27
CA VAL A 163 8.82 -3.90 14.40
C VAL A 163 7.39 -4.38 14.25
N THR A 164 6.87 -5.08 15.24
CA THR A 164 5.48 -5.57 15.24
C THR A 164 4.63 -4.70 16.15
N LEU A 165 3.49 -4.26 15.64
CA LEU A 165 2.44 -3.58 16.39
C LEU A 165 1.29 -4.59 16.60
N PRO A 166 1.27 -5.32 17.73
CA PRO A 166 0.47 -6.55 17.86
C PRO A 166 -1.04 -6.30 17.93
N HIS A 167 -1.46 -5.08 18.24
CA HIS A 167 -2.86 -4.72 18.45
C HIS A 167 -3.51 -4.01 17.24
N VAL A 168 -2.78 -3.85 16.14
CA VAL A 168 -3.28 -3.21 14.93
C VAL A 168 -3.30 -4.19 13.76
N GLY A 169 -4.15 -3.92 12.79
CA GLY A 169 -4.26 -4.69 11.56
C GLY A 169 -3.45 -4.07 10.42
N HIS A 170 -4.09 -4.06 9.25
CA HIS A 170 -3.45 -3.60 8.01
C HIS A 170 -3.26 -2.07 7.94
N TRP A 171 -3.96 -1.30 8.77
CA TRP A 171 -3.88 0.16 8.75
C TRP A 171 -3.34 0.74 10.07
N PRO A 172 -2.09 0.42 10.46
CA PRO A 172 -1.54 0.81 11.75
C PRO A 172 -1.55 2.31 12.00
N HIS A 173 -1.39 3.12 10.95
CA HIS A 173 -1.45 4.58 11.00
C HIS A 173 -2.84 5.14 11.32
N VAL A 174 -3.90 4.33 11.17
CA VAL A 174 -5.28 4.67 11.48
C VAL A 174 -5.72 4.01 12.78
N GLU A 175 -5.33 2.77 13.00
CA GLU A 175 -5.78 1.94 14.12
C GLU A 175 -5.07 2.30 15.44
N ASP A 176 -3.77 2.63 15.40
CA ASP A 176 -2.99 3.19 16.52
C ASP A 176 -1.95 4.19 16.00
N PRO A 177 -2.37 5.44 15.73
CA PRO A 177 -1.47 6.49 15.23
C PRO A 177 -0.28 6.79 16.16
N ALA A 178 -0.45 6.60 17.48
CA ALA A 178 0.60 6.89 18.44
C ALA A 178 1.72 5.84 18.39
N ALA A 179 1.37 4.56 18.42
CA ALA A 179 2.33 3.47 18.30
C ALA A 179 2.99 3.47 16.91
N PHE A 180 2.20 3.69 15.85
CA PHE A 180 2.74 3.80 14.49
C PHE A 180 3.75 4.94 14.36
N ARG A 181 3.42 6.13 14.87
CA ARG A 181 4.33 7.29 14.86
C ARG A 181 5.63 6.99 15.62
N ALA A 182 5.55 6.36 16.79
CA ALA A 182 6.74 6.01 17.56
C ALA A 182 7.65 5.03 16.77
N ALA A 183 7.07 3.99 16.17
CA ALA A 183 7.81 3.04 15.35
C ALA A 183 8.44 3.70 14.11
N LEU A 184 7.69 4.58 13.44
CA LEU A 184 8.17 5.29 12.25
C LEU A 184 9.31 6.25 12.58
N VAL A 185 9.19 7.05 13.66
CA VAL A 185 10.26 7.97 14.09
C VAL A 185 11.52 7.18 14.44
N SER A 186 11.39 6.06 15.16
CA SER A 186 12.53 5.19 15.46
C SER A 186 13.17 4.59 14.22
N ALA A 187 12.39 4.25 13.20
CA ALA A 187 12.90 3.69 11.94
C ALA A 187 13.61 4.73 11.04
N LEU A 188 13.37 6.03 11.29
CA LEU A 188 13.95 7.13 10.52
C LEU A 188 15.08 7.87 11.29
N ALA A 189 15.40 7.44 12.49
CA ALA A 189 16.49 7.97 13.29
C ALA A 189 17.83 7.31 12.95
#